data_f2b727163bd71ed66e3caef806177d87
#
_entry.id   f2b727163bd71ed66e3caef806177d87
#
_cell.length_a   1.000
_cell.length_b   1.000
_cell.length_c   1.000
_cell.angle_alpha   90.00
_cell.angle_beta   90.00
_cell.angle_gamma   90.00
#
_symmetry.space_group_name_H-M   'P 1'
#
loop_
_entity.id
_entity.type
_entity.pdbx_description
1 polymer ?
#
loop_
_entity_poly.entity_id
_entity_poly.type
_entity_poly.pdbx_seq_one_letter_code
_entity_poly.pdbx_strand_id
1 'polypeptide(L)'
;MISNVSIQEYARLAHLFRKALDESYAESKLKNYPIFSLFPQGTCGDCSCLLSRFIVEHNLPEPTYIAGERADGSTHAWLEIHDTIIDITHDQFGTLPAVYISNYDIPNTYLGFKIKNRNFVANGEYDYYNAYLEEVYQS
;
A
#
# COMPACT_ATOMS: atom_id res chain seq x y z
N MET A 1 -17.40 -10.29 -9.85
CA MET A 1 -16.52 -11.13 -8.99
C MET A 1 -15.11 -11.12 -9.55
N ILE A 2 -14.12 -10.88 -8.70
CA ILE A 2 -12.71 -10.91 -9.13
C ILE A 2 -12.22 -12.35 -9.17
N SER A 3 -11.62 -12.73 -10.30
CA SER A 3 -11.01 -14.04 -10.48
C SER A 3 -9.65 -14.14 -9.79
N ASN A 4 -9.11 -15.34 -9.64
CA ASN A 4 -7.75 -15.54 -9.12
C ASN A 4 -6.72 -14.83 -9.99
N VAL A 5 -6.95 -14.74 -11.29
CA VAL A 5 -6.05 -14.02 -12.20
C VAL A 5 -5.99 -12.53 -11.83
N SER A 6 -7.14 -11.93 -11.48
CA SER A 6 -7.16 -10.54 -11.05
C SER A 6 -6.39 -10.32 -9.75
N ILE A 7 -6.52 -11.23 -8.78
CA ILE A 7 -5.74 -11.14 -7.54
C ILE A 7 -4.24 -11.23 -7.84
N GLN A 8 -3.83 -12.11 -8.76
CA GLN A 8 -2.43 -12.21 -9.16
C GLN A 8 -1.92 -10.91 -9.78
N GLU A 9 -2.75 -10.21 -10.56
CA GLU A 9 -2.37 -8.92 -11.14
C GLU A 9 -2.19 -7.85 -10.07
N TYR A 10 -3.09 -7.80 -9.08
CA TYR A 10 -2.92 -6.88 -7.93
C TYR A 10 -1.62 -7.19 -7.19
N ALA A 11 -1.32 -8.48 -6.98
CA ALA A 11 -0.11 -8.89 -6.30
C ALA A 11 1.14 -8.46 -7.08
N ARG A 12 1.14 -8.67 -8.39
CA ARG A 12 2.25 -8.28 -9.26
C ARG A 12 2.50 -6.78 -9.18
N LEU A 13 1.45 -5.97 -9.26
CA LEU A 13 1.58 -4.52 -9.19
C LEU A 13 2.04 -4.06 -7.81
N ALA A 14 1.55 -4.69 -6.75
CA ALA A 14 1.97 -4.36 -5.38
C ALA A 14 3.47 -4.61 -5.18
N HIS A 15 3.96 -5.76 -5.62
CA HIS A 15 5.39 -6.09 -5.52
C HIS A 15 6.24 -5.15 -6.37
N LEU A 16 5.80 -4.87 -7.58
CA LEU A 16 6.49 -3.96 -8.49
C LEU A 16 6.60 -2.56 -7.88
N PHE A 17 5.50 -2.05 -7.36
CA PHE A 17 5.47 -0.71 -6.79
C PHE A 17 6.33 -0.60 -5.52
N ARG A 18 6.26 -1.59 -4.63
CA ARG A 18 7.10 -1.60 -3.43
C ARG A 18 8.58 -1.67 -3.80
N LYS A 19 8.95 -2.48 -4.79
CA LYS A 19 10.33 -2.55 -5.27
C LYS A 19 10.80 -1.19 -5.76
N ALA A 20 9.96 -0.48 -6.51
CA ALA A 20 10.29 0.85 -6.99
C ALA A 20 10.46 1.85 -5.85
N LEU A 21 9.64 1.76 -4.81
CA LEU A 21 9.79 2.59 -3.61
C LEU A 21 11.11 2.30 -2.90
N ASP A 22 11.47 1.02 -2.75
CA ASP A 22 12.73 0.63 -2.12
C ASP A 22 13.93 1.16 -2.91
N GLU A 23 13.91 1.05 -4.23
CA GLU A 23 14.97 1.55 -5.10
C GLU A 23 15.07 3.08 -5.04
N SER A 24 13.95 3.77 -5.07
CA SER A 24 13.92 5.23 -4.97
C SER A 24 14.46 5.71 -3.63
N TYR A 25 14.12 5.01 -2.55
CA TYR A 25 14.63 5.33 -1.22
C TYR A 25 16.15 5.10 -1.14
N ALA A 26 16.64 3.97 -1.66
CA ALA A 26 18.06 3.64 -1.68
C ALA A 26 18.88 4.65 -2.50
N GLU A 27 18.31 5.18 -3.57
CA GLU A 27 18.94 6.19 -4.43
C GLU A 27 18.78 7.60 -3.88
N SER A 28 18.24 7.76 -2.69
CA SER A 28 18.03 9.03 -2.01
C SER A 28 17.02 9.96 -2.67
N LYS A 29 16.24 9.48 -3.65
CA LYS A 29 15.21 10.29 -4.32
C LYS A 29 14.07 10.67 -3.37
N LEU A 30 13.82 9.86 -2.35
CA LEU A 30 12.76 10.11 -1.38
C LEU A 30 13.21 10.93 -0.18
N LYS A 31 14.51 11.19 -0.03
CA LYS A 31 15.05 11.91 1.14
C LYS A 31 14.57 13.35 1.24
N ASN A 32 14.18 13.97 0.11
CA ASN A 32 13.67 15.33 0.09
C ASN A 32 12.24 15.43 0.61
N TYR A 33 11.60 14.30 0.89
CA TYR A 33 10.24 14.25 1.41
C TYR A 33 10.26 13.74 2.85
N PRO A 34 10.06 14.61 3.84
CA PRO A 34 10.17 14.23 5.27
C PRO A 34 9.35 13.00 5.66
N ILE A 35 8.20 12.78 5.01
CA ILE A 35 7.34 11.64 5.31
C ILE A 35 8.02 10.30 5.07
N PHE A 36 9.03 10.26 4.19
CA PHE A 36 9.76 9.03 3.88
C PHE A 36 11.08 8.87 4.63
N SER A 37 11.38 9.78 5.57
CA SER A 37 12.65 9.74 6.29
C SER A 37 12.89 8.43 7.03
N LEU A 38 11.84 7.76 7.49
CA LEU A 38 11.90 6.49 8.21
C LEU A 38 11.24 5.34 7.44
N PHE A 39 11.11 5.48 6.11
CA PHE A 39 10.48 4.46 5.27
C PHE A 39 11.03 3.06 5.59
N PRO A 40 10.20 2.02 5.74
CA PRO A 40 8.74 2.01 5.56
C PRO A 40 7.91 2.54 6.73
N GLN A 41 8.53 2.91 7.83
CA GLN A 41 7.83 3.42 9.02
C GLN A 41 7.13 4.75 8.71
N GLY A 42 5.90 4.90 9.19
CA GLY A 42 5.14 6.14 9.06
C GLY A 42 4.59 6.44 7.67
N THR A 43 4.69 5.51 6.72
CA THR A 43 4.30 5.76 5.32
C THR A 43 3.12 4.94 4.84
N CYS A 44 2.47 4.16 5.72
CA CYS A 44 1.41 3.24 5.30
C CYS A 44 0.27 3.93 4.53
N GLY A 45 -0.16 5.11 4.98
CA GLY A 45 -1.22 5.85 4.32
C GLY A 45 -0.81 6.31 2.93
N ASP A 46 0.33 6.98 2.83
CA ASP A 46 0.82 7.51 1.54
C ASP A 46 1.13 6.40 0.56
N CYS A 47 1.80 5.34 1.01
CA CYS A 47 2.10 4.20 0.15
C CYS A 47 0.83 3.52 -0.37
N SER A 48 -0.19 3.37 0.48
CA SER A 48 -1.47 2.81 0.07
C SER A 48 -2.19 3.69 -0.95
N CYS A 49 -2.19 5.00 -0.74
CA CYS A 49 -2.78 5.95 -1.68
C CYS A 49 -2.10 5.90 -3.05
N LEU A 50 -0.78 5.91 -3.05
CA LEU A 50 0.00 5.85 -4.28
C LEU A 50 -0.20 4.54 -5.02
N LEU A 51 -0.21 3.42 -4.30
CA LEU A 51 -0.46 2.12 -4.90
C LEU A 51 -1.86 2.04 -5.49
N SER A 52 -2.86 2.59 -4.80
CA SER A 52 -4.23 2.61 -5.31
C SER A 52 -4.30 3.29 -6.67
N ARG A 53 -3.65 4.45 -6.81
CA ARG A 53 -3.61 5.17 -8.07
C ARG A 53 -2.85 4.40 -9.16
N PHE A 54 -1.73 3.78 -8.79
CA PHE A 54 -0.96 2.96 -9.72
C PHE A 54 -1.79 1.80 -10.26
N ILE A 55 -2.56 1.14 -9.39
CA ILE A 55 -3.46 0.04 -9.77
C ILE A 55 -4.52 0.53 -10.77
N VAL A 56 -5.16 1.66 -10.48
CA VAL A 56 -6.19 2.22 -11.36
C VAL A 56 -5.61 2.59 -12.74
N GLU A 57 -4.39 3.13 -12.76
CA GLU A 57 -3.71 3.47 -14.02
C GLU A 57 -3.36 2.24 -14.84
N HIS A 58 -3.35 1.06 -14.24
CA HIS A 58 -3.17 -0.21 -14.94
C HIS A 58 -4.51 -0.88 -15.29
N ASN A 59 -5.59 -0.11 -15.27
CA ASN A 59 -6.92 -0.54 -15.70
C ASN A 59 -7.53 -1.66 -14.86
N LEU A 60 -7.14 -1.76 -13.59
CA LEU A 60 -7.79 -2.64 -12.62
C LEU A 60 -8.79 -1.86 -11.78
N PRO A 61 -9.86 -2.52 -11.29
CA PRO A 61 -10.80 -1.86 -10.38
C PRO A 61 -10.09 -1.27 -9.17
N GLU A 62 -10.56 -0.12 -8.72
CA GLU A 62 -9.96 0.58 -7.60
C GLU A 62 -10.15 -0.22 -6.31
N PRO A 63 -9.04 -0.53 -5.57
CA PRO A 63 -9.16 -1.15 -4.26
C PRO A 63 -9.67 -0.15 -3.24
N THR A 64 -10.24 -0.66 -2.15
CA THR A 64 -10.69 0.17 -1.04
C THR A 64 -9.51 0.48 -0.13
N TYR A 65 -9.36 1.75 0.26
CA TYR A 65 -8.39 2.18 1.28
C TYR A 65 -8.98 1.92 2.65
N ILE A 66 -8.25 1.22 3.49
CA ILE A 66 -8.69 0.84 4.83
C ILE A 66 -7.84 1.56 5.86
N ALA A 67 -8.49 2.19 6.84
CA ALA A 67 -7.82 2.74 8.02
C ALA A 67 -8.26 1.94 9.24
N GLY A 68 -7.32 1.44 10.01
CA GLY A 68 -7.59 0.64 11.20
C GLY A 68 -6.90 1.21 12.44
N GLU A 69 -7.37 0.80 13.62
CA GLU A 69 -6.86 1.26 14.90
C GLU A 69 -6.76 0.12 15.90
N ARG A 70 -5.68 0.11 16.67
CA ARG A 70 -5.50 -0.81 17.81
C ARG A 70 -6.02 -0.17 19.09
N ALA A 71 -6.20 -1.02 20.13
CA ALA A 71 -6.66 -0.56 21.42
C ALA A 71 -5.72 0.48 22.07
N ASP A 72 -4.43 0.45 21.73
CA ASP A 72 -3.44 1.40 22.25
C ASP A 72 -3.45 2.75 21.49
N GLY A 73 -4.35 2.93 20.52
CA GLY A 73 -4.44 4.14 19.73
C GLY A 73 -3.56 4.17 18.49
N SER A 74 -2.71 3.17 18.28
CA SER A 74 -1.90 3.12 17.06
C SER A 74 -2.79 2.83 15.85
N THR A 75 -2.35 3.30 14.67
CA THR A 75 -3.12 3.21 13.42
C THR A 75 -2.28 2.58 12.32
N HIS A 76 -2.97 2.02 11.34
CA HIS A 76 -2.36 1.46 10.14
C HIS A 76 -3.31 1.62 8.97
N ALA A 77 -2.77 1.67 7.77
CA ALA A 77 -3.56 1.75 6.54
C ALA A 77 -3.09 0.68 5.55
N TRP A 78 -4.03 0.14 4.80
CA TRP A 78 -3.77 -0.86 3.77
C TRP A 78 -4.86 -0.79 2.71
N LEU A 79 -4.73 -1.58 1.65
CA LEU A 79 -5.76 -1.69 0.62
C LEU A 79 -6.49 -3.03 0.75
N GLU A 80 -7.70 -3.07 0.23
CA GLU A 80 -8.54 -4.27 0.23
C GLU A 80 -9.27 -4.39 -1.09
N ILE A 81 -9.31 -5.59 -1.64
CA ILE A 81 -10.13 -5.93 -2.78
C ILE A 81 -10.79 -7.29 -2.54
N HIS A 82 -12.15 -7.32 -2.50
CA HIS A 82 -12.91 -8.55 -2.24
C HIS A 82 -12.38 -9.36 -1.06
N ASP A 83 -12.30 -8.72 0.11
CA ASP A 83 -11.82 -9.31 1.37
C ASP A 83 -10.35 -9.74 1.34
N THR A 84 -9.61 -9.39 0.29
CA THR A 84 -8.17 -9.63 0.22
C THR A 84 -7.41 -8.38 0.61
N ILE A 85 -6.54 -8.52 1.61
CA ILE A 85 -5.65 -7.45 2.08
C ILE A 85 -4.51 -7.29 1.08
N ILE A 86 -4.17 -6.04 0.76
CA ILE A 86 -2.99 -5.68 -0.03
C ILE A 86 -2.23 -4.62 0.77
N ASP A 87 -1.13 -5.02 1.41
CA ASP A 87 -0.34 -4.13 2.25
C ASP A 87 1.11 -4.16 1.78
N ILE A 88 1.64 -3.00 1.38
CA ILE A 88 3.02 -2.88 0.90
C ILE A 88 3.97 -2.28 1.93
N THR A 89 3.50 -2.06 3.16
CA THR A 89 4.33 -1.61 4.27
C THR A 89 4.19 -2.55 5.48
N HIS A 90 3.95 -3.82 5.21
CA HIS A 90 3.77 -4.86 6.24
C HIS A 90 5.02 -5.02 7.10
N ASP A 91 6.19 -4.78 6.53
CA ASP A 91 7.48 -4.87 7.22
C ASP A 91 7.75 -3.74 8.22
N GLN A 92 6.87 -2.73 8.31
CA GLN A 92 7.02 -1.72 9.37
C GLN A 92 6.81 -2.31 10.77
N PHE A 93 6.27 -3.51 10.87
CA PHE A 93 6.01 -4.19 12.14
C PHE A 93 7.10 -5.21 12.51
N GLY A 94 8.31 -5.06 11.97
CA GLY A 94 9.45 -5.91 12.31
C GLY A 94 9.97 -6.71 11.12
N THR A 95 10.32 -7.98 11.33
CA THR A 95 10.94 -8.83 10.32
C THR A 95 9.93 -9.54 9.42
N LEU A 96 8.81 -8.89 9.15
CA LEU A 96 7.76 -9.41 8.27
C LEU A 96 8.07 -9.08 6.80
N PRO A 97 7.51 -9.85 5.84
CA PRO A 97 7.66 -9.51 4.43
C PRO A 97 7.12 -8.10 4.12
N ALA A 98 7.76 -7.41 3.18
CA ALA A 98 7.35 -6.06 2.80
C ALA A 98 5.93 -6.01 2.23
N VAL A 99 5.57 -7.01 1.43
CA VAL A 99 4.26 -7.10 0.79
C VAL A 99 3.48 -8.28 1.37
N TYR A 100 2.26 -7.99 1.82
CA TYR A 100 1.37 -9.00 2.38
C TYR A 100 0.07 -9.00 1.59
N ILE A 101 -0.31 -10.14 1.04
CA ILE A 101 -1.55 -10.30 0.28
C ILE A 101 -2.23 -11.57 0.76
N SER A 102 -3.35 -11.41 1.44
CA SER A 102 -4.09 -12.54 2.01
C SER A 102 -5.49 -12.10 2.42
N ASN A 103 -6.33 -13.06 2.69
CA ASN A 103 -7.64 -12.81 3.28
C ASN A 103 -7.49 -12.47 4.77
N TYR A 104 -8.54 -11.91 5.36
CA TYR A 104 -8.57 -11.66 6.80
C TYR A 104 -8.65 -12.97 7.58
N ASP A 105 -7.77 -13.16 8.56
CA ASP A 105 -7.83 -14.30 9.48
C ASP A 105 -8.97 -14.11 10.49
N ILE A 106 -9.18 -12.87 10.91
CA ILE A 106 -10.22 -12.49 11.85
C ILE A 106 -11.06 -11.42 11.15
N PRO A 107 -12.40 -11.56 11.08
CA PRO A 107 -13.24 -10.57 10.42
C PRO A 107 -12.98 -9.15 10.90
N ASN A 108 -12.84 -8.21 9.96
CA ASN A 108 -12.65 -6.78 10.22
C ASN A 108 -11.41 -6.44 11.06
N THR A 109 -10.41 -7.34 11.09
CA THR A 109 -9.19 -7.15 11.88
C THR A 109 -7.95 -7.61 11.08
N TYR A 110 -6.89 -6.81 11.13
CA TYR A 110 -5.60 -7.12 10.51
C TYR A 110 -4.50 -6.65 11.46
N LEU A 111 -3.61 -7.57 11.88
CA LEU A 111 -2.52 -7.29 12.83
C LEU A 111 -3.00 -6.64 14.14
N GLY A 112 -4.21 -6.97 14.58
CA GLY A 112 -4.80 -6.36 15.77
C GLY A 112 -5.44 -5.00 15.53
N PHE A 113 -5.34 -4.45 14.32
CA PHE A 113 -6.03 -3.21 13.94
C PHE A 113 -7.46 -3.55 13.53
N LYS A 114 -8.43 -2.93 14.19
CA LYS A 114 -9.84 -3.03 13.80
C LYS A 114 -10.13 -2.00 12.73
N ILE A 115 -10.86 -2.41 11.70
CA ILE A 115 -11.23 -1.50 10.61
C ILE A 115 -12.14 -0.40 11.13
N LYS A 116 -11.77 0.85 10.88
CA LYS A 116 -12.52 2.03 11.27
C LYS A 116 -13.14 2.76 10.10
N ASN A 117 -12.43 2.85 8.97
CA ASN A 117 -12.90 3.57 7.80
C ASN A 117 -12.53 2.83 6.52
N ARG A 118 -13.40 2.96 5.51
CA ARG A 118 -13.18 2.49 4.15
C ARG A 118 -13.40 3.64 3.20
N ASN A 119 -12.44 3.94 2.33
CA ASN A 119 -12.49 5.06 1.40
C ASN A 119 -11.89 4.68 0.05
N PHE A 120 -12.18 5.50 -0.97
CA PHE A 120 -11.51 5.42 -2.25
C PHE A 120 -10.59 6.64 -2.38
N VAL A 121 -9.31 6.41 -2.69
CA VAL A 121 -8.28 7.45 -2.61
C VAL A 121 -7.45 7.62 -3.89
N ALA A 122 -7.75 6.86 -4.96
CA ALA A 122 -6.93 6.88 -6.17
C ALA A 122 -6.90 8.24 -6.86
N ASN A 123 -7.94 9.07 -6.67
CA ASN A 123 -8.03 10.39 -7.29
C ASN A 123 -7.42 11.52 -6.45
N GLY A 124 -6.77 11.19 -5.34
CA GLY A 124 -6.09 12.17 -4.52
C GLY A 124 -4.88 12.78 -5.24
N GLU A 125 -4.48 13.98 -4.83
CA GLU A 125 -3.30 14.65 -5.38
C GLU A 125 -2.11 14.42 -4.46
N TYR A 126 -0.98 13.99 -5.04
CA TYR A 126 0.24 13.68 -4.29
C TYR A 126 1.43 14.31 -5.01
N ASP A 127 2.12 15.23 -4.36
CA ASP A 127 3.21 16.01 -4.95
C ASP A 127 4.35 15.16 -5.50
N TYR A 128 4.58 13.99 -4.91
CA TYR A 128 5.71 13.12 -5.25
C TYR A 128 5.32 11.92 -6.11
N TYR A 129 4.05 11.83 -6.53
CA TYR A 129 3.57 10.63 -7.24
C TYR A 129 4.29 10.42 -8.57
N ASN A 130 4.50 11.49 -9.34
CA ASN A 130 5.13 11.39 -10.64
C ASN A 130 6.58 10.88 -10.55
N ALA A 131 7.30 11.26 -9.50
CA ALA A 131 8.66 10.79 -9.29
C ALA A 131 8.70 9.27 -9.08
N TYR A 132 7.73 8.73 -8.35
CA TYR A 132 7.62 7.28 -8.14
C TYR A 132 7.23 6.56 -9.40
N LEU A 133 6.30 7.11 -10.17
CA LEU A 133 5.86 6.49 -11.41
C LEU A 133 7.02 6.33 -12.39
N GLU A 134 7.89 7.32 -12.51
CA GLU A 134 9.05 7.22 -13.38
C GLU A 134 9.92 6.01 -13.00
N GLU A 135 10.16 5.81 -11.71
CA GLU A 135 10.95 4.66 -11.26
C GLU A 135 10.27 3.34 -11.60
N VAL A 136 8.96 3.25 -11.40
CA VAL A 136 8.20 2.03 -11.72
C VAL A 136 8.27 1.72 -13.20
N TYR A 137 8.08 2.72 -14.06
CA TYR A 137 8.07 2.51 -15.50
C TYR A 137 9.46 2.27 -16.09
N GLN A 138 10.51 2.65 -15.40
CA GLN A 138 11.87 2.37 -15.82
C GLN A 138 12.37 0.99 -15.37
N SER A 139 11.62 0.35 -14.49
CA SER A 139 11.96 -1.01 -14.01
C SER A 139 11.46 -2.10 -14.99
#